data_8b5e141935d5f53f1b6978907c4e44c1
#
_entry.id   8b5e141935d5f53f1b6978907c4e44c1
#
_cell.length_a   1.000
_cell.length_b   1.000
_cell.length_c   1.000
_cell.angle_alpha   90.00
_cell.angle_beta   90.00
_cell.angle_gamma   90.00
#
_symmetry.space_group_name_H-M   'P 1'
#
loop_
_entity.id
_entity.type
_entity.pdbx_description
1 polymer ?
#
loop_
_entity_poly.entity_id
_entity_poly.type
_entity_poly.pdbx_seq_one_letter_code
_entity_poly.pdbx_strand_id
1 'polypeptide(L)'
;FELTYADDNNQFLYYNNAHDNPDTMLAKRVPEQSGDRLSTVHNSLPEGRMKNVEFVIGVLRNGDKEYVRTIVPGTPADIINTHNYQAMYYPDGSYAGINEIVFNFKPWLDWYLQTTGQRLVSANGAVVPPAGAPAPAAGAPAPSAGVDATSGASA
;
A
#
# COMPACT_ATOMS: atom_id res chain seq x y z
N PHE A 1 6.89 1.08 -8.68
CA PHE A 1 6.84 0.15 -7.53
C PHE A 1 8.21 0.02 -6.93
N GLU A 2 8.23 -0.06 -5.62
CA GLU A 2 9.40 -0.48 -4.86
C GLU A 2 9.18 -1.94 -4.48
N LEU A 3 10.14 -2.80 -4.80
CA LEU A 3 10.09 -4.24 -4.51
C LEU A 3 11.17 -4.58 -3.51
N THR A 4 10.80 -5.36 -2.51
CA THR A 4 11.73 -5.89 -1.52
C THR A 4 11.45 -7.38 -1.33
N TYR A 5 12.50 -8.18 -1.21
CA TYR A 5 12.39 -9.59 -0.89
C TYR A 5 13.24 -9.91 0.34
N ALA A 6 12.63 -10.64 1.27
CA ALA A 6 13.32 -11.26 2.40
C ALA A 6 13.05 -12.77 2.41
N ASP A 7 14.07 -13.56 2.71
CA ASP A 7 14.02 -15.00 2.71
C ASP A 7 13.29 -15.61 3.92
N ASP A 8 13.28 -16.94 3.99
CA ASP A 8 12.70 -17.70 5.09
C ASP A 8 13.41 -17.53 6.44
N ASN A 9 14.62 -16.97 6.45
CA ASN A 9 15.37 -16.59 7.64
C ASN A 9 15.16 -15.14 8.07
N ASN A 10 14.26 -14.41 7.40
CA ASN A 10 14.02 -12.99 7.56
C ASN A 10 15.26 -12.14 7.23
N GLN A 11 16.08 -12.57 6.29
CA GLN A 11 17.17 -11.79 5.75
C GLN A 11 16.69 -11.00 4.53
N PHE A 12 16.93 -9.70 4.54
CA PHE A 12 16.71 -8.82 3.40
C PHE A 12 17.72 -9.15 2.29
N LEU A 13 17.26 -9.64 1.15
CA LEU A 13 18.14 -10.11 0.08
C LEU A 13 18.10 -9.25 -1.16
N TYR A 14 16.99 -8.59 -1.44
CA TYR A 14 16.79 -7.89 -2.70
C TYR A 14 15.87 -6.69 -2.56
N TYR A 15 16.19 -5.63 -3.28
CA TYR A 15 15.27 -4.55 -3.65
C TYR A 15 15.58 -4.08 -5.07
N ASN A 16 14.61 -3.51 -5.76
CA ASN A 16 14.74 -3.17 -7.17
C ASN A 16 15.36 -1.81 -7.45
N ASN A 17 15.84 -1.09 -6.43
CA ASN A 17 16.45 0.25 -6.57
C ASN A 17 15.66 1.17 -7.53
N ALA A 18 14.35 1.29 -7.27
CA ALA A 18 13.42 1.98 -8.16
C ALA A 18 13.65 3.51 -8.25
N HIS A 19 14.52 4.06 -7.40
CA HIS A 19 14.82 5.48 -7.31
C HIS A 19 16.32 5.71 -7.26
N ASP A 20 16.82 6.68 -8.01
CA ASP A 20 18.24 7.08 -7.99
C ASP A 20 18.67 7.64 -6.62
N ASN A 21 17.72 8.30 -5.92
CA ASN A 21 17.93 8.79 -4.56
C ASN A 21 17.09 7.98 -3.57
N PRO A 22 17.70 7.19 -2.68
CA PRO A 22 16.98 6.41 -1.67
C PRO A 22 16.06 7.23 -0.75
N ASP A 23 16.35 8.52 -0.55
CA ASP A 23 15.54 9.41 0.29
C ASP A 23 14.18 9.74 -0.33
N THR A 24 13.99 9.47 -1.63
CA THR A 24 12.70 9.62 -2.33
C THR A 24 11.85 8.34 -2.30
N MET A 25 12.37 7.24 -1.76
CA MET A 25 11.64 5.99 -1.63
C MET A 25 10.57 6.08 -0.53
N LEU A 26 9.44 5.44 -0.76
CA LEU A 26 8.37 5.28 0.23
C LEU A 26 8.77 4.31 1.34
N ALA A 27 9.54 3.28 0.99
CA ALA A 27 10.20 2.35 1.91
C ALA A 27 11.71 2.36 1.64
N LYS A 28 12.42 3.30 2.27
CA LYS A 28 13.84 3.51 2.02
C LYS A 28 14.64 2.21 2.19
N ARG A 29 15.44 1.90 1.18
CA ARG A 29 16.41 0.79 1.17
C ARG A 29 17.73 1.30 0.60
N VAL A 30 18.83 0.70 1.05
CA VAL A 30 20.17 0.97 0.53
C VAL A 30 20.91 -0.37 0.30
N PRO A 31 21.87 -0.41 -0.65
CA PRO A 31 22.56 -1.65 -1.01
C PRO A 31 23.23 -2.36 0.18
N GLU A 32 23.73 -1.59 1.13
CA GLU A 32 24.47 -2.08 2.31
C GLU A 32 23.58 -2.93 3.25
N GLN A 33 22.25 -2.78 3.15
CA GLN A 33 21.29 -3.56 3.93
C GLN A 33 21.08 -4.98 3.39
N SER A 34 21.58 -5.30 2.19
CA SER A 34 21.45 -6.64 1.61
C SER A 34 22.21 -7.66 2.46
N GLY A 35 21.51 -8.71 2.90
CA GLY A 35 21.99 -9.69 3.86
C GLY A 35 21.67 -9.41 5.31
N ASP A 36 21.24 -8.19 5.64
CA ASP A 36 20.82 -7.84 6.99
C ASP A 36 19.49 -8.52 7.39
N ARG A 37 19.32 -8.73 8.67
CA ARG A 37 18.02 -9.17 9.19
C ARG A 37 16.99 -8.05 9.09
N LEU A 38 15.73 -8.37 8.84
CA LEU A 38 14.64 -7.41 8.81
C LEU A 38 14.55 -6.56 10.09
N SER A 39 14.88 -7.15 11.25
CA SER A 39 14.97 -6.40 12.51
C SER A 39 16.04 -5.31 12.50
N THR A 40 17.17 -5.54 11.84
CA THR A 40 18.24 -4.54 11.67
C THR A 40 17.81 -3.45 10.68
N VAL A 41 17.24 -3.85 9.54
CA VAL A 41 16.72 -2.91 8.52
C VAL A 41 15.66 -1.95 9.09
N HIS A 42 14.90 -2.41 10.07
CA HIS A 42 13.83 -1.65 10.72
C HIS A 42 14.19 -1.10 12.10
N ASN A 43 15.46 -1.08 12.49
CA ASN A 43 15.92 -0.68 13.83
C ASN A 43 15.56 0.77 14.21
N SER A 44 15.35 1.63 13.23
CA SER A 44 14.92 3.03 13.43
C SER A 44 13.41 3.20 13.61
N LEU A 45 12.62 2.13 13.44
CA LEU A 45 11.18 2.20 13.63
C LEU A 45 10.81 2.26 15.12
N PRO A 46 9.77 3.03 15.49
CA PRO A 46 9.19 2.95 16.82
C PRO A 46 8.78 1.50 17.16
N GLU A 47 8.90 1.11 18.44
CA GLU A 47 8.60 -0.25 18.92
C GLU A 47 7.24 -0.78 18.44
N GLY A 48 6.19 0.05 18.45
CA GLY A 48 4.87 -0.35 17.97
C GLY A 48 4.83 -0.70 16.48
N ARG A 49 5.65 -0.06 15.65
CA ARG A 49 5.77 -0.40 14.22
C ARG A 49 6.55 -1.69 14.02
N MET A 50 7.57 -1.93 14.84
CA MET A 50 8.33 -3.18 14.78
C MET A 50 7.46 -4.39 15.10
N LYS A 51 6.60 -4.30 16.11
CA LYS A 51 5.60 -5.35 16.42
C LYS A 51 4.66 -5.63 15.26
N ASN A 52 4.28 -4.62 14.48
CA ASN A 52 3.47 -4.81 13.28
C ASN A 52 4.24 -5.58 12.19
N VAL A 53 5.53 -5.31 12.01
CA VAL A 53 6.37 -6.05 11.06
C VAL A 53 6.46 -7.53 11.47
N GLU A 54 6.74 -7.81 12.74
CA GLU A 54 6.80 -9.17 13.28
C GLU A 54 5.45 -9.90 13.15
N PHE A 55 4.34 -9.21 13.39
CA PHE A 55 3.00 -9.76 13.21
C PHE A 55 2.75 -10.15 11.76
N VAL A 56 3.06 -9.27 10.78
CA VAL A 56 2.90 -9.55 9.36
C VAL A 56 3.72 -10.76 8.94
N ILE A 57 5.00 -10.82 9.37
CA ILE A 57 5.88 -11.96 9.09
C ILE A 57 5.27 -13.24 9.64
N GLY A 58 4.81 -13.25 10.90
CA GLY A 58 4.22 -14.41 11.55
C GLY A 58 2.98 -14.93 10.81
N VAL A 59 2.04 -14.05 10.49
CA VAL A 59 0.79 -14.40 9.78
C VAL A 59 1.06 -15.02 8.40
N LEU A 60 2.02 -14.46 7.66
CA LEU A 60 2.37 -14.96 6.33
C LEU A 60 3.14 -16.27 6.41
N ARG A 61 4.10 -16.39 7.34
CA ARG A 61 4.90 -17.61 7.55
C ARG A 61 4.05 -18.80 7.96
N ASN A 62 3.05 -18.57 8.83
CA ASN A 62 2.15 -19.61 9.30
C ASN A 62 1.10 -20.04 8.27
N GLY A 63 0.98 -19.31 7.15
CA GLY A 63 -0.04 -19.58 6.15
C GLY A 63 -1.44 -19.10 6.53
N ASP A 64 -1.57 -18.29 7.60
CA ASP A 64 -2.86 -17.73 8.02
C ASP A 64 -3.46 -16.79 6.97
N LYS A 65 -2.57 -16.18 6.16
CA LYS A 65 -2.92 -15.34 5.01
C LYS A 65 -1.88 -15.50 3.90
N GLU A 66 -2.33 -15.41 2.65
CA GLU A 66 -1.44 -15.37 1.50
C GLU A 66 -0.80 -13.99 1.29
N TYR A 67 -1.50 -12.94 1.72
CA TYR A 67 -1.04 -11.55 1.63
C TYR A 67 -1.59 -10.69 2.77
N VAL A 68 -0.87 -9.63 3.09
CA VAL A 68 -1.30 -8.56 3.98
C VAL A 68 -1.12 -7.23 3.26
N ARG A 69 -2.10 -6.33 3.37
CA ARG A 69 -2.03 -4.96 2.83
C ARG A 69 -2.23 -3.96 3.93
N THR A 70 -1.43 -2.90 3.89
CA THR A 70 -1.53 -1.80 4.83
C THR A 70 -1.45 -0.45 4.11
N ILE A 71 -2.02 0.57 4.72
CA ILE A 71 -1.81 1.97 4.32
C ILE A 71 -1.02 2.62 5.45
N VAL A 72 0.11 3.26 5.10
CA VAL A 72 0.93 3.99 6.08
C VAL A 72 0.25 5.32 6.40
N PRO A 73 -0.13 5.57 7.66
CA PRO A 73 -0.76 6.82 8.05
C PRO A 73 0.23 7.99 8.08
N GLY A 74 -0.31 9.21 8.01
CA GLY A 74 0.48 10.43 8.17
C GLY A 74 1.30 10.85 6.94
N THR A 75 1.01 10.26 5.78
CA THR A 75 1.57 10.72 4.51
C THR A 75 0.87 11.99 4.01
N PRO A 76 1.53 12.82 3.17
CA PRO A 76 0.89 13.95 2.51
C PRO A 76 -0.38 13.56 1.75
N ALA A 77 -1.30 14.52 1.55
CA ALA A 77 -2.60 14.26 0.95
C ALA A 77 -2.56 13.74 -0.51
N ASP A 78 -1.46 13.97 -1.21
CA ASP A 78 -1.17 13.48 -2.56
C ASP A 78 -0.51 12.10 -2.59
N ILE A 79 -0.29 11.49 -1.42
CA ILE A 79 0.33 10.18 -1.27
C ILE A 79 -0.59 9.24 -0.50
N ILE A 80 -0.93 8.11 -1.11
CA ILE A 80 -1.52 6.95 -0.42
C ILE A 80 -0.45 5.86 -0.44
N ASN A 81 0.42 5.87 0.58
CA ASN A 81 1.51 4.91 0.68
C ASN A 81 0.96 3.53 1.08
N THR A 82 0.99 2.59 0.15
CA THR A 82 0.52 1.22 0.36
C THR A 82 1.68 0.25 0.41
N HIS A 83 1.66 -0.61 1.42
CA HIS A 83 2.57 -1.73 1.56
C HIS A 83 1.78 -3.04 1.38
N ASN A 84 2.21 -3.86 0.46
CA ASN A 84 1.59 -5.14 0.13
C ASN A 84 2.63 -6.23 0.35
N TYR A 85 2.36 -7.10 1.29
CA TYR A 85 3.24 -8.23 1.65
C TYR A 85 2.61 -9.52 1.16
N GLN A 86 3.37 -10.34 0.48
CA GLN A 86 2.95 -11.63 -0.04
C GLN A 86 3.92 -12.72 0.40
N ALA A 87 3.37 -13.82 0.92
CA ALA A 87 4.16 -15.00 1.21
C ALA A 87 4.63 -15.65 -0.10
N MET A 88 5.88 -16.08 -0.12
CA MET A 88 6.48 -16.85 -1.20
C MET A 88 6.70 -18.29 -0.72
N TYR A 89 6.53 -19.24 -1.64
CA TYR A 89 6.68 -20.65 -1.33
C TYR A 89 7.60 -21.33 -2.34
N TYR A 90 8.36 -22.32 -1.88
CA TYR A 90 9.09 -23.23 -2.74
C TYR A 90 8.12 -24.17 -3.46
N PRO A 91 8.58 -24.86 -4.54
CA PRO A 91 7.73 -25.82 -5.27
C PRO A 91 7.18 -26.96 -4.40
N ASP A 92 7.86 -27.29 -3.29
CA ASP A 92 7.41 -28.29 -2.33
C ASP A 92 6.36 -27.77 -1.32
N GLY A 93 5.98 -26.49 -1.44
CA GLY A 93 5.00 -25.83 -0.57
C GLY A 93 5.58 -25.27 0.72
N SER A 94 6.88 -25.41 0.99
CA SER A 94 7.53 -24.81 2.14
C SER A 94 7.66 -23.29 1.96
N TYR A 95 7.61 -22.56 3.08
CA TYR A 95 7.73 -21.10 3.08
C TYR A 95 9.12 -20.65 2.62
N ALA A 96 9.17 -19.78 1.62
CA ALA A 96 10.41 -19.28 1.02
C ALA A 96 10.78 -17.87 1.45
N GLY A 97 9.79 -17.10 1.97
CA GLY A 97 10.03 -15.73 2.38
C GLY A 97 8.86 -14.79 2.09
N ILE A 98 9.14 -13.50 2.10
CA ILE A 98 8.17 -12.42 1.86
C ILE A 98 8.63 -11.56 0.70
N ASN A 99 7.71 -11.29 -0.22
CA ASN A 99 7.83 -10.23 -1.20
C ASN A 99 7.01 -9.02 -0.72
N GLU A 100 7.62 -7.86 -0.67
CA GLU A 100 6.97 -6.59 -0.35
C GLU A 100 6.90 -5.71 -1.60
N ILE A 101 5.72 -5.19 -1.89
CA ILE A 101 5.48 -4.24 -2.98
C ILE A 101 4.96 -2.95 -2.35
N VAL A 102 5.71 -1.86 -2.52
CA VAL A 102 5.36 -0.54 -2.00
C VAL A 102 5.13 0.42 -3.15
N PHE A 103 4.07 1.20 -3.08
CA PHE A 103 3.79 2.22 -4.08
C PHE A 103 2.81 3.28 -3.58
N ASN A 104 2.85 4.45 -4.19
CA ASN A 104 1.82 5.46 -4.04
C ASN A 104 0.58 5.04 -4.85
N PHE A 105 -0.49 4.67 -4.17
CA PHE A 105 -1.76 4.29 -4.80
C PHE A 105 -2.56 5.48 -5.33
N LYS A 106 -2.29 6.70 -4.85
CA LYS A 106 -3.07 7.90 -5.20
C LYS A 106 -3.17 8.16 -6.72
N PRO A 107 -2.07 8.12 -7.51
CA PRO A 107 -2.15 8.32 -8.96
C PRO A 107 -3.01 7.27 -9.67
N TRP A 108 -3.00 6.02 -9.21
CA TRP A 108 -3.83 4.94 -9.76
C TRP A 108 -5.31 5.16 -9.47
N LEU A 109 -5.62 5.57 -8.25
CA LEU A 109 -6.99 5.90 -7.85
C LEU A 109 -7.52 7.09 -8.64
N ASP A 110 -6.75 8.15 -8.78
CA ASP A 110 -7.13 9.34 -9.52
C ASP A 110 -7.38 9.03 -11.00
N TRP A 111 -6.47 8.28 -11.61
CA TRP A 111 -6.65 7.82 -12.99
C TRP A 111 -7.93 6.98 -13.15
N TYR A 112 -8.18 6.06 -12.25
CA TYR A 112 -9.39 5.22 -12.29
C TYR A 112 -10.67 6.05 -12.19
N LEU A 113 -10.74 6.95 -11.21
CA LEU A 113 -11.90 7.81 -11.00
C LEU A 113 -12.14 8.75 -12.21
N GLN A 114 -11.07 9.31 -12.75
CA GLN A 114 -11.14 10.16 -13.95
C GLN A 114 -11.62 9.38 -15.17
N THR A 115 -11.09 8.17 -15.38
CA THR A 115 -11.40 7.35 -16.55
C THR A 115 -12.82 6.81 -16.52
N THR A 116 -13.31 6.43 -15.32
CA THR A 116 -14.63 5.81 -15.17
C THR A 116 -15.75 6.81 -14.86
N GLY A 117 -15.42 8.05 -14.51
CA GLY A 117 -16.37 9.04 -14.04
C GLY A 117 -16.95 8.75 -12.65
N GLN A 118 -16.44 7.74 -11.94
CA GLN A 118 -16.87 7.39 -10.60
C GLN A 118 -16.37 8.41 -9.57
N ARG A 119 -17.00 8.41 -8.40
CA ARG A 119 -16.64 9.30 -7.29
C ARG A 119 -16.54 8.51 -6.01
N LEU A 120 -15.63 8.92 -5.13
CA LEU A 120 -15.56 8.41 -3.77
C LEU A 120 -16.66 9.04 -2.94
N VAL A 121 -17.32 8.21 -2.13
CA VAL A 121 -18.26 8.65 -1.11
C VAL A 121 -17.79 8.13 0.24
N SER A 122 -17.96 8.93 1.29
CA SER A 122 -17.72 8.49 2.66
C SER A 122 -18.82 7.52 3.12
N ALA A 123 -18.60 6.86 4.25
CA ALA A 123 -19.56 5.90 4.80
C ALA A 123 -20.97 6.49 5.08
N ASN A 124 -21.06 7.81 5.27
CA ASN A 124 -22.33 8.52 5.43
C ASN A 124 -22.93 9.04 4.11
N GLY A 125 -22.36 8.63 2.95
CA GLY A 125 -22.85 9.01 1.62
C GLY A 125 -22.38 10.38 1.11
N ALA A 126 -21.59 11.13 1.86
CA ALA A 126 -21.05 12.39 1.38
C ALA A 126 -19.97 12.17 0.32
N VAL A 127 -20.02 12.95 -0.77
CA VAL A 127 -18.97 12.89 -1.82
C VAL A 127 -17.65 13.39 -1.23
N VAL A 128 -16.61 12.59 -1.37
CA VAL A 128 -15.24 12.95 -0.97
C VAL A 128 -14.63 13.79 -2.09
N PRO A 129 -14.32 15.07 -1.87
CA PRO A 129 -13.67 15.88 -2.89
C PRO A 129 -12.26 15.34 -3.18
N PRO A 130 -11.75 15.49 -4.41
CA PRO A 130 -10.36 15.14 -4.71
C PRO A 130 -9.42 15.96 -3.83
N ALA A 131 -8.32 15.35 -3.40
CA ALA A 131 -7.30 16.03 -2.62
C ALA A 131 -6.78 17.28 -3.38
N GLY A 132 -6.78 18.45 -2.71
CA GLY A 132 -6.40 19.73 -3.31
C GLY A 132 -7.53 20.52 -3.96
N ALA A 133 -8.76 20.00 -3.98
CA ALA A 133 -9.91 20.83 -4.40
C ALA A 133 -10.17 21.91 -3.33
N PRO A 134 -10.45 23.17 -3.73
CA PRO A 134 -10.86 24.19 -2.78
C PRO A 134 -12.14 23.75 -2.06
N ALA A 135 -12.23 24.02 -0.77
CA ALA A 135 -13.43 23.72 -0.01
C ALA A 135 -14.65 24.33 -0.70
N PRO A 136 -15.78 23.59 -0.81
CA PRO A 136 -16.99 24.16 -1.41
C PRO A 136 -17.39 25.39 -0.62
N ALA A 137 -17.68 26.47 -1.33
CA ALA A 137 -18.14 27.71 -0.71
C ALA A 137 -19.38 27.40 0.14
N ALA A 138 -19.35 27.83 1.40
CA ALA A 138 -20.48 27.65 2.31
C ALA A 138 -21.73 28.33 1.68
N GLY A 139 -22.73 27.51 1.29
CA GLY A 139 -23.96 28.00 0.72
C GLY A 139 -24.35 27.47 -0.67
N ALA A 140 -23.54 26.63 -1.32
CA ALA A 140 -23.98 25.98 -2.55
C ALA A 140 -25.00 24.86 -2.23
N PRO A 141 -26.16 24.82 -2.93
CA PRO A 141 -27.12 23.73 -2.74
C PRO A 141 -26.48 22.39 -3.13
N ALA A 142 -26.75 21.37 -2.34
CA ALA A 142 -26.28 20.01 -2.63
C ALA A 142 -26.73 19.60 -4.04
N PRO A 143 -25.86 19.03 -4.88
CA PRO A 143 -26.28 18.50 -6.14
C PRO A 143 -27.33 17.42 -5.90
N SER A 144 -28.48 17.57 -6.54
CA SER A 144 -29.58 16.58 -6.47
C SER A 144 -29.05 15.22 -6.88
N ALA A 145 -29.37 14.22 -6.06
CA ALA A 145 -29.08 12.82 -6.37
C ALA A 145 -29.76 12.48 -7.72
N GLY A 146 -28.99 12.41 -8.76
CA GLY A 146 -29.42 12.02 -10.08
C GLY A 146 -29.09 10.55 -10.32
N VAL A 147 -30.15 9.77 -10.32
CA VAL A 147 -30.40 8.48 -11.00
C VAL A 147 -29.36 7.36 -10.98
N ASP A 148 -29.82 6.26 -10.40
CA ASP A 148 -29.43 4.88 -10.61
C ASP A 148 -28.66 4.57 -11.90
N ALA A 149 -27.43 4.14 -11.73
CA ALA A 149 -26.74 3.36 -12.74
C ALA A 149 -26.96 1.85 -12.46
N THR A 150 -28.20 1.40 -12.57
CA THR A 150 -28.53 0.01 -12.83
C THR A 150 -28.69 -0.15 -14.33
N SER A 151 -27.70 -0.72 -14.98
CA SER A 151 -27.83 -1.43 -16.26
C SER A 151 -26.43 -1.84 -16.67
N GLY A 152 -26.13 -3.05 -16.84
CA GLY A 152 -26.69 -4.06 -17.65
C GLY A 152 -25.53 -4.71 -18.33
N ALA A 153 -24.97 -5.74 -17.70
CA ALA A 153 -24.18 -6.71 -18.43
C ALA A 153 -25.19 -7.70 -19.01
N SER A 154 -25.39 -7.63 -20.31
CA SER A 154 -26.03 -8.67 -21.09
C SER A 154 -25.28 -8.87 -22.39
N ALA A 155 -24.95 -10.13 -22.63
CA ALA A 155 -24.37 -10.80 -23.79
C ALA A 155 -22.87 -10.67 -23.97
#